data_bcbb29336409946d09a977d5c611c082
#
_entry.id   bcbb29336409946d09a977d5c611c082
#
_cell.length_a   1.000
_cell.length_b   1.000
_cell.length_c   1.000
_cell.angle_alpha   90.00
_cell.angle_beta   90.00
_cell.angle_gamma   90.00
#
_symmetry.space_group_name_H-M   'P 1'
#
loop_
_entity.id
_entity.type
_entity.pdbx_description
1 polymer ?
#
loop_
_entity_poly.entity_id
_entity_poly.type
_entity_poly.pdbx_seq_one_letter_code
_entity_poly.pdbx_strand_id
1 'polypeptide(L)'
;MGKYNDHRRLEGKHAYLGCSQSSWQNRSDEQLVNMYYSKFASEIGTAIHKLAQNCINRKMKLRKTDDHLVDYFLEVEWPSLYGGSFIPKGAYDSKMLIETLSIFVNDAIGFRMDSEVILAYNEDYAFGTSDAFSCDEKTKTIRIHDLKTGVHPVKMDQLLLYAANYCLEYSKNPKNYKFELRIYQCADVIEYFPDPAEVEDHMQKIIHATKVLMNNVERI
;
A
#
# COMPACT_ATOMS: atom_id res chain seq x y z
N MET A 1 -48.21 -15.37 -16.63
CA MET A 1 -46.75 -15.63 -16.89
C MET A 1 -46.10 -14.32 -17.22
N GLY A 2 -45.05 -13.93 -16.55
CA GLY A 2 -44.28 -12.71 -16.84
C GLY A 2 -43.66 -12.81 -18.23
N LYS A 3 -43.55 -11.70 -18.93
CA LYS A 3 -42.94 -11.60 -20.27
C LYS A 3 -41.44 -11.93 -20.28
N TYR A 4 -40.78 -11.84 -19.11
CA TYR A 4 -39.35 -12.03 -18.93
C TYR A 4 -39.07 -13.03 -17.79
N ASN A 5 -37.88 -13.63 -17.81
CA ASN A 5 -37.43 -14.49 -16.74
C ASN A 5 -37.22 -13.71 -15.42
N ASP A 6 -37.42 -14.38 -14.31
CA ASP A 6 -37.20 -13.79 -12.97
C ASP A 6 -35.70 -13.75 -12.65
N HIS A 7 -35.17 -12.55 -12.49
CA HIS A 7 -33.78 -12.27 -12.15
C HIS A 7 -33.61 -11.51 -10.82
N ARG A 8 -34.60 -11.53 -9.91
CA ARG A 8 -34.56 -10.81 -8.62
C ARG A 8 -33.28 -11.07 -7.83
N ARG A 9 -32.71 -12.27 -7.90
CA ARG A 9 -31.42 -12.61 -7.26
C ARG A 9 -30.21 -11.80 -7.77
N LEU A 10 -30.33 -11.13 -8.92
CA LEU A 10 -29.29 -10.31 -9.55
C LEU A 10 -29.54 -8.80 -9.32
N GLU A 11 -30.63 -8.44 -8.66
CA GLU A 11 -30.96 -7.05 -8.37
C GLU A 11 -29.85 -6.40 -7.53
N GLY A 12 -29.42 -5.20 -7.95
CA GLY A 12 -28.30 -4.48 -7.32
C GLY A 12 -26.90 -5.07 -7.57
N LYS A 13 -26.79 -6.18 -8.32
CA LYS A 13 -25.48 -6.78 -8.66
C LYS A 13 -25.02 -6.36 -10.05
N HIS A 14 -23.72 -6.22 -10.20
CA HIS A 14 -23.08 -5.97 -11.48
C HIS A 14 -22.32 -7.22 -11.95
N ALA A 15 -22.59 -7.64 -13.17
CA ALA A 15 -21.84 -8.72 -13.80
C ALA A 15 -20.43 -8.25 -14.13
N TYR A 16 -19.45 -9.17 -14.04
CA TYR A 16 -18.07 -8.88 -14.42
C TYR A 16 -17.96 -8.52 -15.92
N LEU A 17 -18.68 -9.26 -16.79
CA LEU A 17 -18.84 -8.94 -18.22
C LEU A 17 -20.13 -8.13 -18.41
N GLY A 18 -20.18 -6.93 -17.83
CA GLY A 18 -21.36 -6.08 -17.86
C GLY A 18 -21.61 -5.49 -19.26
N CYS A 19 -22.89 -5.37 -19.64
CA CYS A 19 -23.27 -4.79 -20.94
C CYS A 19 -22.87 -3.32 -21.09
N SER A 20 -22.75 -2.58 -19.98
CA SER A 20 -22.32 -1.19 -19.97
C SER A 20 -20.81 -1.00 -20.20
N GLN A 21 -20.04 -2.10 -20.15
CA GLN A 21 -18.58 -2.10 -20.38
C GLN A 21 -18.27 -3.07 -21.52
N SER A 22 -18.48 -2.63 -22.77
CA SER A 22 -18.36 -3.50 -23.94
C SER A 22 -16.92 -3.83 -24.39
N SER A 23 -15.90 -3.18 -23.79
CA SER A 23 -14.49 -3.34 -24.20
C SER A 23 -13.95 -4.77 -24.07
N TRP A 24 -14.56 -5.61 -23.24
CA TRP A 24 -14.18 -7.01 -23.06
C TRP A 24 -14.43 -7.87 -24.31
N GLN A 25 -15.36 -7.49 -25.19
CA GLN A 25 -15.73 -8.25 -26.39
C GLN A 25 -14.57 -8.39 -27.40
N ASN A 26 -13.63 -7.46 -27.39
CA ASN A 26 -12.47 -7.45 -28.32
C ASN A 26 -11.19 -7.99 -27.67
N ARG A 27 -11.27 -8.65 -26.52
CA ARG A 27 -10.12 -9.21 -25.82
C ARG A 27 -9.90 -10.67 -26.23
N SER A 28 -8.63 -11.09 -26.28
CA SER A 28 -8.29 -12.52 -26.40
C SER A 28 -8.64 -13.25 -25.10
N ASP A 29 -8.68 -14.60 -25.17
CA ASP A 29 -8.96 -15.46 -24.00
C ASP A 29 -7.99 -15.15 -22.84
N GLU A 30 -6.70 -15.01 -23.13
CA GLU A 30 -5.68 -14.64 -22.15
C GLU A 30 -5.95 -13.26 -21.53
N GLN A 31 -6.31 -12.28 -22.33
CA GLN A 31 -6.65 -10.95 -21.86
C GLN A 31 -7.90 -10.95 -20.98
N LEU A 32 -8.88 -11.79 -21.26
CA LEU A 32 -10.08 -11.95 -20.44
C LEU A 32 -9.74 -12.57 -19.07
N VAL A 33 -8.90 -13.59 -19.06
CA VAL A 33 -8.41 -14.22 -17.82
C VAL A 33 -7.61 -13.24 -16.99
N ASN A 34 -6.66 -12.53 -17.59
CA ASN A 34 -5.86 -11.52 -16.91
C ASN A 34 -6.73 -10.38 -16.35
N MET A 35 -7.72 -9.92 -17.11
CA MET A 35 -8.69 -8.94 -16.66
C MET A 35 -9.48 -9.45 -15.44
N TYR A 36 -9.89 -10.73 -15.43
CA TYR A 36 -10.60 -11.31 -14.29
C TYR A 36 -9.71 -11.36 -13.04
N TYR A 37 -8.46 -11.77 -13.16
CA TYR A 37 -7.54 -11.83 -12.03
C TYR A 37 -7.10 -10.46 -11.51
N SER A 38 -7.01 -9.46 -12.38
CA SER A 38 -6.62 -8.10 -11.97
C SER A 38 -7.57 -7.46 -10.95
N LYS A 39 -8.84 -7.92 -10.88
CA LYS A 39 -9.79 -7.43 -9.87
C LYS A 39 -9.35 -7.72 -8.42
N PHE A 40 -8.51 -8.73 -8.22
CA PHE A 40 -8.00 -9.11 -6.89
C PHE A 40 -6.76 -8.31 -6.47
N ALA A 41 -6.17 -7.52 -7.38
CA ALA A 41 -4.89 -6.85 -7.13
C ALA A 41 -4.90 -5.96 -5.88
N SER A 42 -5.97 -5.19 -5.66
CA SER A 42 -6.11 -4.34 -4.46
C SER A 42 -6.21 -5.17 -3.18
N GLU A 43 -6.98 -6.25 -3.22
CA GLU A 43 -7.15 -7.13 -2.06
C GLU A 43 -5.87 -7.91 -1.74
N ILE A 44 -5.17 -8.39 -2.77
CA ILE A 44 -3.84 -9.00 -2.62
C ILE A 44 -2.88 -8.00 -1.97
N GLY A 45 -2.86 -6.76 -2.45
CA GLY A 45 -2.06 -5.69 -1.86
C GLY A 45 -2.33 -5.54 -0.37
N THR A 46 -3.60 -5.37 0.00
CA THR A 46 -4.00 -5.23 1.41
C THR A 46 -3.60 -6.45 2.26
N ALA A 47 -3.79 -7.65 1.73
CA ALA A 47 -3.42 -8.88 2.43
C ALA A 47 -1.89 -8.99 2.64
N ILE A 48 -1.09 -8.67 1.62
CA ILE A 48 0.38 -8.73 1.71
C ILE A 48 0.92 -7.67 2.68
N HIS A 49 0.37 -6.45 2.69
CA HIS A 49 0.72 -5.44 3.71
C HIS A 49 0.40 -5.96 5.13
N LYS A 50 -0.73 -6.65 5.30
CA LYS A 50 -1.08 -7.26 6.60
C LYS A 50 -0.13 -8.37 7.00
N LEU A 51 0.31 -9.21 6.06
CA LEU A 51 1.33 -10.23 6.32
C LEU A 51 2.67 -9.57 6.70
N ALA A 52 3.09 -8.53 5.99
CA ALA A 52 4.28 -7.74 6.30
C ALA A 52 4.22 -7.18 7.73
N GLN A 53 3.13 -6.52 8.10
CA GLN A 53 2.87 -5.99 9.43
C GLN A 53 3.01 -7.08 10.51
N ASN A 54 2.39 -8.25 10.29
CA ASN A 54 2.46 -9.37 11.23
C ASN A 54 3.91 -9.85 11.42
N CYS A 55 4.67 -9.96 10.34
CA CYS A 55 6.07 -10.39 10.38
C CYS A 55 6.97 -9.37 11.09
N ILE A 56 6.82 -8.08 10.80
CA ILE A 56 7.60 -7.00 11.43
C ILE A 56 7.31 -6.96 12.94
N ASN A 57 6.05 -6.96 13.34
CA ASN A 57 5.63 -6.90 14.75
C ASN A 57 6.10 -8.09 15.57
N ARG A 58 6.16 -9.29 14.96
CA ARG A 58 6.68 -10.51 15.57
C ARG A 58 8.19 -10.67 15.42
N LYS A 59 8.87 -9.76 14.73
CA LYS A 59 10.30 -9.83 14.37
C LYS A 59 10.66 -11.13 13.64
N MET A 60 9.72 -11.63 12.83
CA MET A 60 9.85 -12.85 12.05
C MET A 60 10.49 -12.52 10.69
N LYS A 61 11.78 -12.82 10.55
CA LYS A 61 12.49 -12.67 9.28
C LYS A 61 12.02 -13.71 8.26
N LEU A 62 11.96 -13.31 7.01
CA LEU A 62 11.53 -14.13 5.89
C LEU A 62 12.70 -14.49 4.98
N ARG A 63 12.61 -15.67 4.35
CA ARG A 63 13.52 -16.11 3.27
C ARG A 63 12.80 -16.06 1.95
N LYS A 64 13.53 -15.84 0.86
CA LYS A 64 12.98 -15.86 -0.50
C LYS A 64 12.34 -17.20 -0.90
N THR A 65 12.61 -18.27 -0.14
CA THR A 65 12.03 -19.61 -0.33
C THR A 65 10.80 -19.90 0.51
N ASP A 66 10.30 -18.91 1.22
CA ASP A 66 9.13 -19.05 2.10
C ASP A 66 7.80 -18.70 1.37
N ASP A 67 7.74 -18.92 0.04
CA ASP A 67 6.57 -18.67 -0.82
C ASP A 67 5.30 -19.38 -0.31
N HIS A 68 5.44 -20.56 0.30
CA HIS A 68 4.34 -21.27 0.95
C HIS A 68 3.64 -20.46 2.06
N LEU A 69 4.34 -19.50 2.71
CA LEU A 69 3.71 -18.62 3.70
C LEU A 69 2.77 -17.63 3.04
N VAL A 70 3.11 -17.13 1.85
CA VAL A 70 2.23 -16.25 1.07
C VAL A 70 0.97 -17.02 0.66
N ASP A 71 1.15 -18.24 0.12
CA ASP A 71 0.02 -19.10 -0.25
C ASP A 71 -0.90 -19.38 0.94
N TYR A 72 -0.34 -19.83 2.06
CA TYR A 72 -1.11 -20.12 3.27
C TYR A 72 -1.84 -18.87 3.80
N PHE A 73 -1.16 -17.72 3.79
CA PHE A 73 -1.78 -16.47 4.26
C PHE A 73 -2.96 -16.07 3.37
N LEU A 74 -2.78 -16.05 2.05
CA LEU A 74 -3.81 -15.60 1.10
C LEU A 74 -4.99 -16.58 1.01
N GLU A 75 -4.72 -17.88 1.09
CA GLU A 75 -5.76 -18.91 0.92
C GLU A 75 -6.50 -19.25 2.23
N VAL A 76 -5.82 -19.16 3.37
CA VAL A 76 -6.34 -19.64 4.65
C VAL A 76 -6.52 -18.51 5.67
N GLU A 77 -5.46 -17.78 6.00
CA GLU A 77 -5.53 -16.78 7.08
C GLU A 77 -6.32 -15.54 6.66
N TRP A 78 -6.11 -15.05 5.46
CA TRP A 78 -6.78 -13.84 4.97
C TRP A 78 -8.31 -13.97 5.00
N PRO A 79 -8.94 -14.99 4.42
CA PRO A 79 -10.39 -15.14 4.49
C PRO A 79 -10.91 -15.53 5.87
N SER A 80 -10.16 -16.31 6.66
CA SER A 80 -10.66 -16.83 7.95
C SER A 80 -10.46 -15.91 9.14
N LEU A 81 -9.34 -15.16 9.18
CA LEU A 81 -8.97 -14.32 10.33
C LEU A 81 -9.17 -12.83 10.09
N TYR A 82 -9.12 -12.38 8.84
CA TYR A 82 -9.21 -10.97 8.50
C TYR A 82 -10.48 -10.60 7.72
N GLY A 83 -11.36 -11.57 7.45
CA GLY A 83 -12.62 -11.33 6.74
C GLY A 83 -12.46 -10.98 5.27
N GLY A 84 -11.29 -11.27 4.69
CA GLY A 84 -11.03 -11.06 3.26
C GLY A 84 -11.77 -12.05 2.38
N SER A 85 -11.83 -11.75 1.09
CA SER A 85 -12.41 -12.64 0.10
C SER A 85 -11.44 -13.79 -0.25
N PHE A 86 -11.98 -14.87 -0.79
CA PHE A 86 -11.16 -15.92 -1.39
C PHE A 86 -10.39 -15.37 -2.61
N ILE A 87 -9.07 -15.50 -2.59
CA ILE A 87 -8.17 -15.09 -3.67
C ILE A 87 -7.71 -16.36 -4.42
N PRO A 88 -8.07 -16.53 -5.70
CA PRO A 88 -7.67 -17.72 -6.45
C PRO A 88 -6.16 -17.70 -6.78
N LYS A 89 -5.51 -18.86 -6.76
CA LYS A 89 -4.06 -19.00 -7.05
C LYS A 89 -3.58 -18.36 -8.36
N GLY A 90 -4.41 -18.33 -9.38
CA GLY A 90 -4.05 -17.68 -10.64
C GLY A 90 -4.00 -16.16 -10.60
N ALA A 91 -4.41 -15.52 -9.49
CA ALA A 91 -4.44 -14.07 -9.33
C ALA A 91 -3.11 -13.48 -8.81
N TYR A 92 -2.18 -14.30 -8.34
CA TYR A 92 -0.90 -13.85 -7.77
C TYR A 92 0.24 -14.84 -8.07
N ASP A 93 1.45 -14.34 -7.94
CA ASP A 93 2.68 -15.14 -7.97
C ASP A 93 3.35 -15.06 -6.59
N SER A 94 3.22 -16.14 -5.82
CA SER A 94 3.74 -16.24 -4.45
C SER A 94 5.27 -16.09 -4.39
N LYS A 95 6.00 -16.56 -5.42
CA LYS A 95 7.45 -16.42 -5.50
C LYS A 95 7.86 -14.97 -5.70
N MET A 96 7.23 -14.26 -6.62
CA MET A 96 7.50 -12.84 -6.83
C MET A 96 7.13 -12.01 -5.59
N LEU A 97 6.01 -12.32 -4.95
CA LEU A 97 5.57 -11.62 -3.75
C LEU A 97 6.54 -11.84 -2.58
N ILE A 98 6.97 -13.09 -2.32
CA ILE A 98 7.88 -13.40 -1.20
C ILE A 98 9.27 -12.80 -1.41
N GLU A 99 9.77 -12.71 -2.65
CA GLU A 99 11.04 -12.07 -2.94
C GLU A 99 11.04 -10.60 -2.48
N THR A 100 10.03 -9.84 -2.86
CA THR A 100 9.87 -8.44 -2.45
C THR A 100 9.60 -8.32 -0.94
N LEU A 101 8.65 -9.11 -0.44
CA LEU A 101 8.23 -9.11 0.95
C LEU A 101 9.38 -9.43 1.90
N SER A 102 10.23 -10.41 1.55
CA SER A 102 11.36 -10.80 2.39
C SER A 102 12.40 -9.68 2.55
N ILE A 103 12.68 -8.94 1.48
CA ILE A 103 13.60 -7.80 1.54
C ILE A 103 13.00 -6.70 2.42
N PHE A 104 11.76 -6.30 2.16
CA PHE A 104 11.06 -5.26 2.92
C PHE A 104 10.99 -5.57 4.42
N VAL A 105 10.48 -6.75 4.79
CA VAL A 105 10.32 -7.16 6.19
C VAL A 105 11.65 -7.24 6.91
N ASN A 106 12.67 -7.83 6.27
CA ASN A 106 13.98 -8.00 6.89
C ASN A 106 14.69 -6.65 7.10
N ASP A 107 14.54 -5.71 6.16
CA ASP A 107 15.05 -4.36 6.30
C ASP A 107 14.32 -3.59 7.40
N ALA A 108 12.99 -3.65 7.43
CA ALA A 108 12.20 -2.99 8.49
C ALA A 108 12.59 -3.50 9.88
N ILE A 109 12.77 -4.83 10.05
CA ILE A 109 13.27 -5.42 11.29
C ILE A 109 14.72 -4.97 11.59
N GLY A 110 15.59 -4.98 10.57
CA GLY A 110 17.01 -4.60 10.70
C GLY A 110 17.18 -3.15 11.13
N PHE A 111 16.42 -2.25 10.59
CA PHE A 111 16.39 -0.82 10.94
C PHE A 111 15.50 -0.50 12.16
N ARG A 112 14.90 -1.51 12.79
CA ARG A 112 14.01 -1.37 13.96
C ARG A 112 12.85 -0.42 13.71
N MET A 113 12.21 -0.57 12.56
CA MET A 113 11.07 0.24 12.15
C MET A 113 9.78 -0.27 12.77
N ASP A 114 8.87 0.64 13.04
CA ASP A 114 7.49 0.33 13.38
C ASP A 114 6.67 0.20 12.09
N SER A 115 5.70 -0.73 12.05
CA SER A 115 4.85 -0.96 10.89
C SER A 115 3.52 -0.22 11.01
N GLU A 116 2.94 0.19 9.84
CA GLU A 116 1.61 0.82 9.76
C GLU A 116 1.51 2.06 10.66
N VAL A 117 2.50 2.95 10.56
CA VAL A 117 2.54 4.16 11.38
C VAL A 117 1.72 5.27 10.72
N ILE A 118 0.72 5.75 11.45
CA ILE A 118 -0.08 6.91 11.02
C ILE A 118 0.72 8.17 11.31
N LEU A 119 0.86 9.02 10.30
CA LEU A 119 1.53 10.32 10.36
C LEU A 119 0.53 11.39 9.95
N ALA A 120 0.23 12.34 10.85
CA ALA A 120 -0.88 13.27 10.66
C ALA A 120 -0.50 14.71 11.01
N TYR A 121 -0.52 15.60 10.02
CA TYR A 121 -0.55 17.04 10.27
C TYR A 121 -1.95 17.51 10.70
N ASN A 122 -2.97 16.96 10.12
CA ASN A 122 -4.36 17.29 10.41
C ASN A 122 -5.24 16.05 10.24
N GLU A 123 -6.01 15.70 11.28
CA GLU A 123 -6.80 14.47 11.33
C GLU A 123 -7.95 14.41 10.30
N ASP A 124 -8.46 15.59 9.87
CA ASP A 124 -9.55 15.66 8.88
C ASP A 124 -9.03 15.64 7.43
N TYR A 125 -7.85 16.23 7.15
CA TYR A 125 -7.45 16.57 5.77
C TYR A 125 -6.05 16.11 5.36
N ALA A 126 -5.14 15.84 6.30
CA ALA A 126 -3.72 15.61 5.96
C ALA A 126 -3.07 14.58 6.87
N PHE A 127 -3.28 13.32 6.54
CA PHE A 127 -2.65 12.18 7.21
C PHE A 127 -2.44 11.01 6.23
N GLY A 128 -1.68 10.03 6.65
CA GLY A 128 -1.51 8.79 5.92
C GLY A 128 -0.79 7.74 6.75
N THR A 129 -0.85 6.49 6.32
CA THR A 129 -0.21 5.35 6.99
C THR A 129 1.02 4.94 6.20
N SER A 130 2.19 4.99 6.83
CA SER A 130 3.44 4.49 6.29
C SER A 130 3.58 3.01 6.61
N ASP A 131 3.93 2.17 5.63
CA ASP A 131 4.06 0.72 5.80
C ASP A 131 5.14 0.37 6.84
N ALA A 132 6.29 1.09 6.81
CA ALA A 132 7.26 1.05 7.88
C ALA A 132 7.94 2.40 8.06
N PHE A 133 8.12 2.80 9.33
CA PHE A 133 8.68 4.10 9.72
C PHE A 133 9.66 3.97 10.89
N SER A 134 10.71 4.76 10.89
CA SER A 134 11.54 4.98 12.07
C SER A 134 12.16 6.37 12.07
N CYS A 135 12.36 6.93 13.27
CA CYS A 135 13.17 8.12 13.50
C CYS A 135 14.24 7.82 14.56
N ASP A 136 15.48 7.86 14.15
CA ASP A 136 16.62 7.75 15.06
C ASP A 136 17.10 9.16 15.45
N GLU A 137 16.76 9.58 16.64
CA GLU A 137 17.14 10.92 17.17
C GLU A 137 18.65 11.03 17.44
N LYS A 138 19.39 9.94 17.61
CA LYS A 138 20.82 9.96 17.83
C LYS A 138 21.59 10.26 16.55
N THR A 139 21.19 9.60 15.47
CA THR A 139 21.80 9.79 14.15
C THR A 139 21.11 10.86 13.33
N LYS A 140 19.97 11.37 13.84
CA LYS A 140 19.08 12.31 13.12
C LYS A 140 18.66 11.76 11.76
N THR A 141 18.24 10.49 11.73
CA THR A 141 17.84 9.81 10.50
C THR A 141 16.37 9.39 10.58
N ILE A 142 15.61 9.80 9.58
CA ILE A 142 14.21 9.39 9.36
C ILE A 142 14.20 8.40 8.20
N ARG A 143 13.64 7.20 8.44
CA ARG A 143 13.47 6.15 7.42
C ARG A 143 12.00 5.89 7.17
N ILE A 144 11.64 5.84 5.90
CA ILE A 144 10.28 5.55 5.44
C ILE A 144 10.38 4.51 4.34
N HIS A 145 9.78 3.36 4.57
CA HIS A 145 9.74 2.26 3.63
C HIS A 145 8.31 1.98 3.19
N ASP A 146 8.13 1.71 1.90
CA ASP A 146 6.85 1.46 1.28
C ASP A 146 6.91 0.18 0.43
N LEU A 147 5.96 -0.71 0.61
CA LEU A 147 5.87 -2.00 -0.06
C LEU A 147 4.87 -1.90 -1.23
N LYS A 148 5.29 -2.24 -2.42
CA LYS A 148 4.44 -2.27 -3.61
C LYS A 148 4.31 -3.70 -4.15
N THR A 149 3.09 -4.19 -4.24
CA THR A 149 2.76 -5.52 -4.77
C THR A 149 2.44 -5.50 -6.27
N GLY A 150 2.21 -4.31 -6.83
CA GLY A 150 1.95 -4.12 -8.26
C GLY A 150 3.23 -3.90 -9.07
N VAL A 151 3.10 -3.94 -10.41
CA VAL A 151 4.22 -3.79 -11.37
C VAL A 151 4.28 -2.40 -12.03
N HIS A 152 3.34 -1.52 -11.72
CA HIS A 152 3.31 -0.18 -12.32
C HIS A 152 4.42 0.71 -11.75
N PRO A 153 4.97 1.62 -12.57
CA PRO A 153 5.97 2.58 -12.10
C PRO A 153 5.50 3.36 -10.87
N VAL A 154 6.38 3.51 -9.89
CA VAL A 154 6.12 4.18 -8.63
C VAL A 154 6.81 5.53 -8.55
N LYS A 155 6.34 6.42 -7.66
CA LYS A 155 6.91 7.74 -7.42
C LYS A 155 7.23 7.91 -5.94
N MET A 156 8.26 8.68 -5.64
CA MET A 156 8.69 8.99 -4.27
C MET A 156 7.79 10.04 -3.56
N ASP A 157 6.90 10.72 -4.29
CA ASP A 157 6.04 11.77 -3.74
C ASP A 157 5.27 11.33 -2.49
N GLN A 158 4.79 10.07 -2.47
CA GLN A 158 4.07 9.52 -1.32
C GLN A 158 4.96 9.50 -0.06
N LEU A 159 6.22 9.08 -0.19
CA LEU A 159 7.15 8.99 0.93
C LEU A 159 7.61 10.38 1.38
N LEU A 160 7.75 11.33 0.44
CA LEU A 160 8.01 12.75 0.77
C LEU A 160 6.85 13.36 1.55
N LEU A 161 5.59 13.03 1.22
CA LEU A 161 4.43 13.46 1.98
C LEU A 161 4.40 12.86 3.39
N TYR A 162 4.80 11.60 3.58
CA TYR A 162 4.95 11.01 4.92
C TYR A 162 6.05 11.73 5.73
N ALA A 163 7.20 12.01 5.11
CA ALA A 163 8.29 12.74 5.75
C ALA A 163 7.82 14.14 6.19
N ALA A 164 7.09 14.84 5.32
CA ALA A 164 6.54 16.16 5.60
C ALA A 164 5.49 16.12 6.72
N ASN A 165 4.55 15.17 6.70
CA ASN A 165 3.56 14.99 7.77
C ASN A 165 4.24 14.74 9.11
N TYR A 166 5.25 13.86 9.17
CA TYR A 166 6.01 13.62 10.39
C TYR A 166 6.68 14.92 10.91
N CYS A 167 7.34 15.66 10.03
CA CYS A 167 7.99 16.92 10.43
C CYS A 167 6.98 17.97 10.95
N LEU A 168 5.79 18.04 10.36
CA LEU A 168 4.73 18.94 10.79
C LEU A 168 4.13 18.50 12.14
N GLU A 169 3.77 17.22 12.27
CA GLU A 169 3.16 16.67 13.49
C GLU A 169 4.05 16.83 14.72
N TYR A 170 5.35 16.51 14.56
CA TYR A 170 6.31 16.53 15.67
C TYR A 170 7.16 17.81 15.72
N SER A 171 6.77 18.85 14.96
CA SER A 171 7.48 20.15 14.91
C SER A 171 8.99 19.98 14.64
N LYS A 172 9.35 19.06 13.74
CA LYS A 172 10.75 18.81 13.37
C LYS A 172 11.19 19.73 12.23
N ASN A 173 12.41 20.29 12.36
CA ASN A 173 13.02 21.03 11.26
C ASN A 173 13.73 20.04 10.32
N PRO A 174 13.31 19.91 9.04
CA PRO A 174 13.91 18.99 8.10
C PRO A 174 15.43 19.12 7.97
N LYS A 175 15.96 20.35 8.08
CA LYS A 175 17.40 20.63 7.98
C LYS A 175 18.26 19.93 9.03
N ASN A 176 17.64 19.43 10.10
CA ASN A 176 18.33 18.73 11.18
C ASN A 176 18.33 17.19 10.96
N TYR A 177 17.72 16.69 9.90
CA TYR A 177 17.56 15.25 9.67
C TYR A 177 18.09 14.82 8.30
N LYS A 178 18.50 13.58 8.23
CA LYS A 178 18.72 12.84 7.00
C LYS A 178 17.46 12.00 6.72
N PHE A 179 17.08 11.91 5.48
CA PHE A 179 15.92 11.12 5.06
C PHE A 179 16.39 9.97 4.19
N GLU A 180 15.93 8.76 4.51
CA GLU A 180 16.17 7.54 3.75
C GLU A 180 14.80 6.97 3.37
N LEU A 181 14.40 7.17 2.11
CA LEU A 181 13.13 6.74 1.56
C LEU A 181 13.36 5.53 0.67
N ARG A 182 12.57 4.45 0.85
CA ARG A 182 12.73 3.24 0.07
C ARG A 182 11.37 2.71 -0.40
N ILE A 183 11.29 2.36 -1.70
CA ILE A 183 10.16 1.61 -2.26
C ILE A 183 10.66 0.22 -2.63
N TYR A 184 9.94 -0.80 -2.18
CA TYR A 184 10.18 -2.20 -2.46
C TYR A 184 9.17 -2.70 -3.47
N GLN A 185 9.63 -3.05 -4.68
CA GLN A 185 8.77 -3.50 -5.77
C GLN A 185 9.51 -4.50 -6.67
N CYS A 186 8.84 -5.57 -7.08
CA CYS A 186 9.39 -6.55 -8.05
C CYS A 186 10.78 -7.09 -7.65
N ALA A 187 10.98 -7.42 -6.37
CA ALA A 187 12.24 -7.88 -5.79
C ALA A 187 13.41 -6.87 -5.87
N ASP A 188 13.11 -5.62 -6.14
CA ASP A 188 14.07 -4.51 -6.20
C ASP A 188 13.78 -3.49 -5.10
N VAL A 189 14.78 -2.64 -4.80
CA VAL A 189 14.72 -1.57 -3.82
C VAL A 189 15.12 -0.26 -4.48
N ILE A 190 14.16 0.66 -4.56
CA ILE A 190 14.40 2.00 -5.08
C ILE A 190 14.67 2.91 -3.89
N GLU A 191 15.90 3.38 -3.78
CA GLU A 191 16.33 4.27 -2.69
C GLU A 191 16.32 5.72 -3.13
N TYR A 192 15.93 6.61 -2.21
CA TYR A 192 15.96 8.05 -2.42
C TYR A 192 16.36 8.79 -1.14
N PHE A 193 17.24 9.75 -1.29
CA PHE A 193 17.76 10.57 -0.20
C PHE A 193 17.46 12.05 -0.52
N PRO A 194 16.26 12.54 -0.20
CA PRO A 194 15.85 13.89 -0.56
C PRO A 194 16.68 14.95 0.16
N ASP A 195 16.84 16.10 -0.50
CA ASP A 195 17.30 17.29 0.15
C ASP A 195 16.25 17.75 1.18
N PRO A 196 16.64 18.21 2.38
CA PRO A 196 15.69 18.77 3.35
C PRO A 196 14.75 19.85 2.79
N ALA A 197 15.19 20.61 1.80
CA ALA A 197 14.36 21.61 1.13
C ALA A 197 13.18 21.00 0.36
N GLU A 198 13.32 19.78 -0.19
CA GLU A 198 12.22 19.07 -0.85
C GLU A 198 11.12 18.70 0.17
N VAL A 199 11.53 18.21 1.35
CA VAL A 199 10.59 17.91 2.44
C VAL A 199 9.91 19.20 2.92
N GLU A 200 10.65 20.30 3.06
CA GLU A 200 10.11 21.62 3.44
C GLU A 200 9.08 22.13 2.41
N ASP A 201 9.32 21.95 1.11
CA ASP A 201 8.37 22.31 0.05
C ASP A 201 7.05 21.49 0.19
N HIS A 202 7.15 20.19 0.45
CA HIS A 202 5.96 19.35 0.70
C HIS A 202 5.22 19.78 1.98
N MET A 203 5.92 20.17 3.05
CA MET A 203 5.30 20.73 4.25
C MET A 203 4.48 21.99 3.93
N GLN A 204 5.02 22.91 3.13
CA GLN A 204 4.30 24.13 2.74
C GLN A 204 3.05 23.83 1.91
N LYS A 205 3.16 22.85 0.98
CA LYS A 205 2.01 22.39 0.17
C LYS A 205 0.91 21.79 1.05
N ILE A 206 1.26 20.96 2.04
CA ILE A 206 0.31 20.36 2.99
C ILE A 206 -0.38 21.45 3.81
N ILE A 207 0.39 22.39 4.37
CA ILE A 207 -0.15 23.51 5.15
C ILE A 207 -1.12 24.35 4.32
N HIS A 208 -0.72 24.69 3.09
CA HIS A 208 -1.55 25.49 2.18
C HIS A 208 -2.86 24.76 1.84
N ALA A 209 -2.76 23.51 1.38
CA ALA A 209 -3.94 22.72 1.00
C ALA A 209 -4.91 22.54 2.18
N THR A 210 -4.39 22.22 3.36
CA THR A 210 -5.20 22.07 4.58
C THR A 210 -5.94 23.37 4.91
N LYS A 211 -5.27 24.52 4.86
CA LYS A 211 -5.91 25.83 5.09
C LYS A 211 -7.01 26.12 4.07
N VAL A 212 -6.78 25.81 2.80
CA VAL A 212 -7.80 25.98 1.75
C VAL A 212 -9.03 25.13 2.05
N LEU A 213 -8.85 23.86 2.41
CA LEU A 213 -9.96 22.98 2.74
C LEU A 213 -10.70 23.44 4.00
N MET A 214 -10.00 23.76 5.06
CA MET A 214 -10.59 24.25 6.33
C MET A 214 -11.44 25.51 6.14
N ASN A 215 -11.09 26.39 5.19
CA ASN A 215 -11.79 27.65 4.96
C ASN A 215 -12.96 27.53 3.97
N ASN A 216 -13.00 26.50 3.14
CA ASN A 216 -13.94 26.42 2.00
C ASN A 216 -14.82 25.16 2.00
N VAL A 217 -14.56 24.20 2.86
CA VAL A 217 -15.33 22.94 2.92
C VAL A 217 -16.06 22.86 4.26
N GLU A 218 -17.36 22.60 4.22
CA GLU A 218 -18.11 22.30 5.45
C GLU A 218 -17.60 20.97 6.02
N ARG A 219 -17.41 20.92 7.35
CA ARG A 219 -17.04 19.68 8.04
C ARG A 219 -18.20 18.68 7.94
N ILE A 220 -17.91 17.49 7.44
CA ILE A 220 -18.86 16.38 7.34
C ILE A 220 -19.06 15.75 8.73
#